data_b1d64ca35cf60d16e21f7a70fe413b44
#
_entry.id   b1d64ca35cf60d16e21f7a70fe413b44
#
_cell.length_a   1.000
_cell.length_b   1.000
_cell.length_c   1.000
_cell.angle_alpha   90.00
_cell.angle_beta   90.00
_cell.angle_gamma   90.00
#
_symmetry.space_group_name_H-M   'P 1'
#
loop_
_entity.id
_entity.type
_entity.pdbx_description
1 polymer ?
#
loop_
_entity_poly.entity_id
_entity_poly.type
_entity_poly.pdbx_seq_one_letter_code
_entity_poly.pdbx_strand_id
1 'polypeptide(L)'
;MAVQTDLPFVGRRDIFLNSSERQNSEGKTGAVRETLPYMLLDKERGEAAMEELSLEKFEEASELVKQVTLETKLVYSEYFSSQTGNKVYFKPENMQYTGAYKIRGAYYKIHTLTEEERKKGLITASAGNHAQGVAYAARLAGVKAVVVMPTTTPLMKVNRTKSYGAEVILEGDVFDEACAHAYKLAEEHGYTFVHPFDDLDVATGQGTIAMEIIKELPTVDYILVPIGGGGLCTGVSTLAKLLNPKIKIIGVEPAGANCMQESLRQGQVVSLPEVSTIADGTAVKRPGEKLFPYIQANV
;
A
#
# COMPACT_ATOMS: atom_id res chain seq x y z
N MET A 1 -2.02 6.57 10.31
CA MET A 1 -2.46 7.15 11.60
C MET A 1 -3.42 6.19 12.26
N ALA A 2 -3.24 5.90 13.53
CA ALA A 2 -4.16 5.07 14.32
C ALA A 2 -4.93 5.96 15.29
N VAL A 3 -6.22 5.72 15.46
CA VAL A 3 -7.10 6.54 16.30
C VAL A 3 -7.88 5.63 17.23
N GLN A 4 -7.87 5.97 18.50
CA GLN A 4 -8.70 5.38 19.54
C GLN A 4 -9.74 6.42 19.99
N THR A 5 -11.01 6.04 20.07
CA THR A 5 -12.11 6.90 20.49
C THR A 5 -12.54 6.56 21.92
N ASP A 6 -12.70 7.55 22.77
CA ASP A 6 -13.21 7.37 24.15
C ASP A 6 -14.75 7.55 24.25
N LEU A 7 -15.42 7.86 23.14
CA LEU A 7 -16.86 8.13 23.11
C LEU A 7 -17.64 7.00 22.42
N PRO A 8 -18.81 6.62 22.94
CA PRO A 8 -19.73 5.79 22.19
C PRO A 8 -20.11 6.53 20.90
N PHE A 9 -20.04 5.83 19.77
CA PHE A 9 -20.29 6.35 18.45
C PHE A 9 -21.67 7.01 18.34
N VAL A 10 -21.71 8.32 18.43
CA VAL A 10 -22.84 9.14 17.95
C VAL A 10 -22.50 9.55 16.53
N GLY A 11 -23.17 8.94 15.57
CA GLY A 11 -22.89 9.15 14.17
C GLY A 11 -23.01 10.62 13.77
N ARG A 12 -21.89 11.30 13.63
CA ARG A 12 -21.78 12.56 12.90
C ARG A 12 -21.17 12.26 11.53
N ARG A 13 -22.04 12.30 10.52
CA ARG A 13 -21.68 12.16 9.10
C ARG A 13 -20.99 13.38 8.48
N ASP A 14 -20.50 14.33 9.27
CA ASP A 14 -20.18 15.68 8.76
C ASP A 14 -18.75 16.13 9.02
N ILE A 15 -17.72 15.29 8.79
CA ILE A 15 -16.35 15.80 8.97
C ILE A 15 -15.64 16.19 7.65
N PHE A 16 -16.08 15.73 6.49
CA PHE A 16 -15.49 16.13 5.20
C PHE A 16 -16.51 16.07 4.06
N LEU A 17 -17.47 17.00 4.03
CA LEU A 17 -18.21 17.30 2.81
C LEU A 17 -18.13 18.78 2.51
N ASN A 18 -17.66 19.06 1.32
CA ASN A 18 -17.58 20.38 0.71
C ASN A 18 -18.98 21.03 0.68
N SER A 19 -19.06 22.31 1.00
CA SER A 19 -20.26 23.11 1.22
C SER A 19 -21.09 23.42 -0.03
N SER A 20 -21.35 22.48 -0.93
CA SER A 20 -22.09 22.77 -2.16
C SER A 20 -23.23 21.83 -2.57
N GLU A 21 -23.69 20.94 -1.69
CA GLU A 21 -24.94 20.21 -2.02
C GLU A 21 -25.84 20.04 -0.80
N ARG A 22 -26.62 21.08 -0.50
CA ARG A 22 -27.91 20.94 0.18
C ARG A 22 -28.98 21.01 -0.87
N GLN A 23 -29.58 19.88 -1.22
CA GLN A 23 -31.02 19.76 -1.47
C GLN A 23 -31.43 18.31 -1.78
N ASN A 24 -32.48 17.90 -1.04
CA ASN A 24 -33.48 16.85 -1.31
C ASN A 24 -33.06 15.37 -1.40
N SER A 25 -33.46 14.54 -0.43
CA SER A 25 -34.68 13.76 -0.61
C SER A 25 -34.96 12.85 0.59
N GLU A 26 -36.23 12.84 0.97
CA GLU A 26 -36.84 11.97 1.98
C GLU A 26 -36.88 10.51 1.54
N GLY A 27 -36.70 9.63 2.55
CA GLY A 27 -37.38 8.35 2.66
C GLY A 27 -37.02 7.23 1.70
N LYS A 28 -36.21 6.28 2.17
CA LYS A 28 -36.50 4.84 2.03
C LYS A 28 -35.62 4.03 3.01
N THR A 29 -36.29 3.35 3.94
CA THR A 29 -35.76 2.27 4.76
C THR A 29 -35.26 1.14 3.86
N GLY A 30 -33.96 0.97 3.77
CA GLY A 30 -33.32 -0.12 3.05
C GLY A 30 -32.60 -1.03 4.05
N ALA A 31 -32.92 -2.29 3.99
CA ALA A 31 -32.45 -3.39 4.84
C ALA A 31 -30.92 -3.35 5.05
N VAL A 32 -30.54 -3.57 6.30
CA VAL A 32 -29.17 -3.89 6.70
C VAL A 32 -28.75 -5.14 5.92
N ARG A 33 -27.91 -5.02 4.92
CA ARG A 33 -27.21 -6.16 4.32
C ARG A 33 -26.18 -6.61 5.34
N GLU A 34 -26.39 -7.75 5.94
CA GLU A 34 -25.37 -8.50 6.62
C GLU A 34 -24.21 -8.70 5.65
N THR A 35 -23.04 -8.19 6.02
CA THR A 35 -21.78 -8.46 5.31
C THR A 35 -21.43 -9.92 5.53
N LEU A 36 -21.83 -10.77 4.59
CA LEU A 36 -21.28 -12.12 4.47
C LEU A 36 -19.77 -12.01 4.21
N PRO A 37 -18.96 -12.84 4.88
CA PRO A 37 -17.52 -12.90 4.59
C PRO A 37 -17.32 -13.29 3.12
N TYR A 38 -16.40 -12.58 2.44
CA TYR A 38 -16.04 -12.73 1.03
C TYR A 38 -15.71 -14.15 0.57
N MET A 39 -15.57 -15.08 1.50
CA MET A 39 -15.22 -16.49 1.27
C MET A 39 -16.32 -17.37 0.64
N LEU A 40 -17.54 -16.91 0.40
CA LEU A 40 -18.65 -17.81 0.02
C LEU A 40 -19.21 -17.63 -1.40
N LEU A 41 -18.64 -16.77 -2.24
CA LEU A 41 -19.24 -16.46 -3.55
C LEU A 41 -18.64 -17.14 -4.78
N ASP A 42 -17.55 -17.93 -4.69
CA ASP A 42 -16.89 -18.47 -5.88
C ASP A 42 -16.66 -19.98 -5.95
N LYS A 43 -17.43 -20.80 -5.25
CA LYS A 43 -17.32 -22.27 -5.42
C LYS A 43 -17.97 -22.86 -6.69
N GLU A 44 -18.64 -22.06 -7.51
CA GLU A 44 -19.39 -22.56 -8.67
C GLU A 44 -18.92 -22.12 -10.07
N ARG A 45 -17.87 -21.27 -10.15
CA ARG A 45 -17.28 -20.90 -11.44
C ARG A 45 -15.84 -21.34 -11.48
N GLY A 46 -15.48 -22.43 -12.11
CA GLY A 46 -14.15 -22.99 -12.26
C GLY A 46 -13.01 -22.03 -12.65
N GLU A 47 -12.85 -20.93 -11.93
CA GLU A 47 -11.77 -19.96 -12.04
C GLU A 47 -10.67 -20.32 -11.05
N ALA A 48 -9.42 -20.18 -11.48
CA ALA A 48 -8.25 -20.39 -10.65
C ALA A 48 -8.43 -19.67 -9.31
N ALA A 49 -8.24 -20.39 -8.20
CA ALA A 49 -8.38 -19.83 -6.86
C ALA A 49 -7.60 -18.52 -6.78
N MET A 50 -8.29 -17.41 -6.50
CA MET A 50 -7.62 -16.14 -6.29
C MET A 50 -6.59 -16.34 -5.18
N GLU A 51 -5.37 -15.88 -5.43
CA GLU A 51 -4.30 -15.93 -4.44
C GLU A 51 -4.73 -15.13 -3.21
N GLU A 52 -4.93 -15.81 -2.08
CA GLU A 52 -5.59 -15.22 -0.91
C GLU A 52 -4.56 -14.60 0.02
N LEU A 53 -4.87 -13.39 0.52
CA LEU A 53 -4.14 -12.75 1.62
C LEU A 53 -4.60 -13.38 2.94
N SER A 54 -3.88 -14.41 3.41
CA SER A 54 -4.24 -15.14 4.63
C SER A 54 -3.49 -14.60 5.87
N LEU A 55 -4.02 -14.89 7.06
CA LEU A 55 -3.39 -14.50 8.33
C LEU A 55 -1.99 -15.13 8.46
N GLU A 56 -1.85 -16.40 8.05
CA GLU A 56 -0.59 -17.12 8.10
C GLU A 56 0.51 -16.43 7.27
N LYS A 57 0.17 -15.96 6.05
CA LYS A 57 1.12 -15.18 5.23
C LYS A 57 1.52 -13.86 5.90
N PHE A 58 0.61 -13.18 6.57
CA PHE A 58 0.93 -11.95 7.31
C PHE A 58 1.80 -12.23 8.55
N GLU A 59 1.57 -13.32 9.25
CA GLU A 59 2.39 -13.73 10.39
C GLU A 59 3.81 -14.08 9.92
N GLU A 60 3.95 -14.89 8.87
CA GLU A 60 5.23 -15.18 8.23
C GLU A 60 5.95 -13.89 7.80
N ALA A 61 5.25 -13.02 7.07
CA ALA A 61 5.81 -11.74 6.63
C ALA A 61 6.28 -10.90 7.82
N SER A 62 5.53 -10.88 8.93
CA SER A 62 5.89 -10.11 10.12
C SER A 62 7.18 -10.63 10.78
N GLU A 63 7.36 -11.95 10.84
CA GLU A 63 8.59 -12.54 11.39
C GLU A 63 9.82 -12.27 10.49
N LEU A 64 9.64 -12.28 9.18
CA LEU A 64 10.70 -12.01 8.22
C LEU A 64 11.07 -10.52 8.18
N VAL A 65 10.08 -9.66 8.05
CA VAL A 65 10.27 -8.22 7.85
C VAL A 65 10.88 -7.54 9.08
N LYS A 66 10.56 -7.97 10.30
CA LYS A 66 11.14 -7.41 11.52
C LYS A 66 12.66 -7.56 11.61
N GLN A 67 13.26 -8.51 10.87
CA GLN A 67 14.71 -8.71 10.85
C GLN A 67 15.44 -7.62 10.06
N VAL A 68 14.73 -6.91 9.18
CA VAL A 68 15.31 -5.96 8.22
C VAL A 68 14.71 -4.55 8.30
N THR A 69 13.78 -4.35 9.19
CA THR A 69 13.10 -3.05 9.39
C THR A 69 13.28 -2.54 10.81
N LEU A 70 13.12 -1.24 10.98
CA LEU A 70 12.97 -0.64 12.30
C LEU A 70 11.54 -0.86 12.80
N GLU A 71 11.41 -1.25 14.06
CA GLU A 71 10.11 -1.21 14.74
C GLU A 71 9.77 0.25 15.04
N THR A 72 9.06 0.90 14.13
CA THR A 72 8.62 2.29 14.28
C THR A 72 7.50 2.34 15.32
N LYS A 73 7.79 2.80 16.53
CA LYS A 73 6.78 2.89 17.60
C LYS A 73 5.68 3.89 17.25
N LEU A 74 4.48 3.65 17.79
CA LEU A 74 3.40 4.61 17.70
C LEU A 74 3.75 5.89 18.47
N VAL A 75 3.59 7.03 17.82
CA VAL A 75 3.86 8.35 18.42
C VAL A 75 2.52 9.06 18.66
N TYR A 76 2.19 9.28 19.93
CA TYR A 76 1.02 10.06 20.29
C TYR A 76 1.15 11.52 19.81
N SER A 77 0.08 12.05 19.23
CA SER A 77 0.02 13.42 18.75
C SER A 77 -0.91 14.26 19.62
N GLU A 78 -0.36 15.05 20.51
CA GLU A 78 -1.11 16.00 21.34
C GLU A 78 -1.92 16.99 20.48
N TYR A 79 -1.27 17.49 19.42
CA TYR A 79 -1.91 18.44 18.52
C TYR A 79 -3.18 17.90 17.87
N PHE A 80 -3.08 16.75 17.19
CA PHE A 80 -4.27 16.17 16.54
C PHE A 80 -5.27 15.60 17.52
N SER A 81 -4.82 15.11 18.68
CA SER A 81 -5.72 14.62 19.71
C SER A 81 -6.57 15.74 20.31
N SER A 82 -5.97 16.88 20.62
CA SER A 82 -6.71 18.05 21.12
C SER A 82 -7.67 18.65 20.10
N GLN A 83 -7.31 18.65 18.81
CA GLN A 83 -8.17 19.18 17.75
C GLN A 83 -9.40 18.30 17.48
N THR A 84 -9.27 16.99 17.64
CA THR A 84 -10.31 16.02 17.26
C THR A 84 -11.09 15.45 18.42
N GLY A 85 -10.61 15.64 19.67
CA GLY A 85 -11.17 14.99 20.84
C GLY A 85 -10.96 13.46 20.88
N ASN A 86 -10.00 12.95 20.10
CA ASN A 86 -9.65 11.53 20.03
C ASN A 86 -8.21 11.31 20.48
N LYS A 87 -7.80 10.07 20.70
CA LYS A 87 -6.40 9.72 20.88
C LYS A 87 -5.78 9.37 19.53
N VAL A 88 -4.96 10.25 19.00
CA VAL A 88 -4.36 10.15 17.68
C VAL A 88 -2.89 9.76 17.78
N TYR A 89 -2.51 8.72 17.04
CA TYR A 89 -1.16 8.20 17.00
C TYR A 89 -0.65 8.14 15.56
N PHE A 90 0.63 8.42 15.36
CA PHE A 90 1.32 8.23 14.10
C PHE A 90 2.15 6.94 14.12
N LYS A 91 2.11 6.19 13.04
CA LYS A 91 3.06 5.12 12.72
C LYS A 91 4.09 5.70 11.74
N PRO A 92 5.28 6.13 12.23
CA PRO A 92 6.20 6.96 11.44
C PRO A 92 7.09 6.12 10.51
N GLU A 93 6.52 5.53 9.47
CA GLU A 93 7.24 4.70 8.50
C GLU A 93 8.27 5.48 7.64
N ASN A 94 8.25 6.80 7.69
CA ASN A 94 9.33 7.65 7.16
C ASN A 94 10.66 7.51 7.96
N MET A 95 10.62 6.89 9.13
CA MET A 95 11.82 6.63 9.94
C MET A 95 12.51 5.30 9.58
N GLN A 96 11.99 4.53 8.64
CA GLN A 96 12.65 3.31 8.16
C GLN A 96 14.03 3.59 7.53
N TYR A 97 14.89 2.57 7.44
CA TYR A 97 16.25 2.69 6.88
C TYR A 97 16.29 3.34 5.50
N THR A 98 15.27 3.10 4.67
CA THR A 98 15.16 3.70 3.34
C THR A 98 14.29 4.97 3.32
N GLY A 99 13.84 5.43 4.49
CA GLY A 99 12.96 6.60 4.62
C GLY A 99 11.50 6.34 4.23
N ALA A 100 11.09 5.06 4.09
CA ALA A 100 9.72 4.68 3.77
C ALA A 100 9.45 3.19 4.05
N TYR A 101 8.18 2.85 4.19
CA TYR A 101 7.70 1.48 4.44
C TYR A 101 7.97 0.48 3.31
N LYS A 102 8.33 0.93 2.12
CA LYS A 102 8.47 0.09 0.91
C LYS A 102 9.43 -1.09 1.05
N ILE A 103 10.38 -1.02 1.95
CA ILE A 103 11.29 -2.12 2.28
C ILE A 103 10.54 -3.38 2.73
N ARG A 104 9.42 -3.23 3.45
CA ARG A 104 8.63 -4.34 4.00
C ARG A 104 8.11 -5.25 2.89
N GLY A 105 7.36 -4.68 1.94
CA GLY A 105 6.83 -5.43 0.81
C GLY A 105 7.89 -5.92 -0.15
N ALA A 106 8.95 -5.13 -0.40
CA ALA A 106 10.05 -5.56 -1.26
C ALA A 106 10.79 -6.77 -0.67
N TYR A 107 11.08 -6.76 0.64
CA TYR A 107 11.78 -7.86 1.28
C TYR A 107 10.96 -9.14 1.33
N TYR A 108 9.67 -9.04 1.70
CA TYR A 108 8.79 -10.20 1.70
C TYR A 108 8.64 -10.78 0.29
N LYS A 109 8.42 -9.94 -0.73
CA LYS A 109 8.37 -10.40 -2.14
C LYS A 109 9.63 -11.16 -2.56
N ILE A 110 10.81 -10.66 -2.21
CA ILE A 110 12.07 -11.35 -2.52
C ILE A 110 12.15 -12.70 -1.81
N HIS A 111 11.60 -12.79 -0.61
CA HIS A 111 11.60 -14.03 0.17
C HIS A 111 10.68 -15.10 -0.43
N THR A 112 9.55 -14.72 -1.02
CA THR A 112 8.61 -15.67 -1.67
C THR A 112 9.13 -16.22 -3.00
N LEU A 113 10.17 -15.61 -3.59
CA LEU A 113 10.75 -16.08 -4.85
C LEU A 113 11.47 -17.41 -4.69
N THR A 114 11.40 -18.24 -5.71
CA THR A 114 12.20 -19.45 -5.83
C THR A 114 13.70 -19.14 -5.89
N GLU A 115 14.54 -20.12 -5.59
CA GLU A 115 15.98 -19.97 -5.71
C GLU A 115 16.43 -19.62 -7.15
N GLU A 116 15.74 -20.17 -8.15
CA GLU A 116 16.01 -19.90 -9.55
C GLU A 116 15.68 -18.46 -9.94
N GLU A 117 14.53 -17.93 -9.49
CA GLU A 117 14.16 -16.53 -9.70
C GLU A 117 15.14 -15.59 -9.01
N ARG A 118 15.54 -15.88 -7.79
CA ARG A 118 16.54 -15.09 -7.07
C ARG A 118 17.90 -15.08 -7.77
N LYS A 119 18.35 -16.21 -8.35
CA LYS A 119 19.60 -16.30 -9.10
C LYS A 119 19.56 -15.45 -10.38
N LYS A 120 18.43 -15.35 -11.06
CA LYS A 120 18.27 -14.48 -12.23
C LYS A 120 18.34 -13.00 -11.84
N GLY A 121 17.82 -12.64 -10.68
CA GLY A 121 17.79 -11.27 -10.17
C GLY A 121 16.44 -10.60 -10.35
N LEU A 122 16.36 -9.37 -9.86
CA LEU A 122 15.16 -8.56 -9.78
C LEU A 122 15.26 -7.32 -10.65
N ILE A 123 14.11 -6.86 -11.13
CA ILE A 123 14.01 -5.57 -11.80
C ILE A 123 12.77 -4.81 -11.32
N THR A 124 12.87 -3.50 -11.26
CA THR A 124 11.72 -2.61 -11.04
C THR A 124 11.88 -1.30 -11.78
N ALA A 125 10.76 -0.61 -12.01
CA ALA A 125 10.75 0.77 -12.49
C ALA A 125 10.27 1.67 -11.35
N SER A 126 11.11 2.58 -10.87
CA SER A 126 10.75 3.58 -9.86
C SER A 126 11.89 4.56 -9.63
N ALA A 127 11.59 5.84 -9.55
CA ALA A 127 12.54 6.89 -9.16
C ALA A 127 12.43 7.29 -7.66
N GLY A 128 11.64 6.57 -6.86
CA GLY A 128 11.31 6.97 -5.49
C GLY A 128 11.57 5.91 -4.42
N ASN A 129 10.67 5.88 -3.45
CA ASN A 129 10.79 5.01 -2.27
C ASN A 129 10.79 3.52 -2.60
N HIS A 130 10.10 3.10 -3.66
CA HIS A 130 10.08 1.71 -4.06
C HIS A 130 11.45 1.25 -4.61
N ALA A 131 12.08 2.06 -5.46
CA ALA A 131 13.43 1.80 -5.96
C ALA A 131 14.42 1.54 -4.82
N GLN A 132 14.41 2.42 -3.81
CA GLN A 132 15.28 2.30 -2.64
C GLN A 132 14.92 1.08 -1.79
N GLY A 133 13.62 0.80 -1.60
CA GLY A 133 13.14 -0.39 -0.88
C GLY A 133 13.60 -1.69 -1.54
N VAL A 134 13.45 -1.81 -2.86
CA VAL A 134 13.90 -3.00 -3.63
C VAL A 134 15.42 -3.13 -3.59
N ALA A 135 16.17 -2.04 -3.83
CA ALA A 135 17.62 -2.05 -3.80
C ALA A 135 18.18 -2.50 -2.45
N TYR A 136 17.65 -1.94 -1.36
CA TYR A 136 18.08 -2.29 -0.01
C TYR A 136 17.69 -3.72 0.37
N ALA A 137 16.45 -4.14 0.07
CA ALA A 137 15.97 -5.49 0.36
C ALA A 137 16.77 -6.55 -0.43
N ALA A 138 17.04 -6.30 -1.71
CA ALA A 138 17.83 -7.19 -2.55
C ALA A 138 19.27 -7.34 -2.04
N ARG A 139 19.90 -6.24 -1.60
CA ARG A 139 21.22 -6.28 -0.96
C ARG A 139 21.24 -7.17 0.27
N LEU A 140 20.24 -7.04 1.14
CA LEU A 140 20.16 -7.86 2.36
C LEU A 140 19.92 -9.34 2.04
N ALA A 141 19.17 -9.63 1.00
CA ALA A 141 18.91 -10.99 0.54
C ALA A 141 20.04 -11.57 -0.35
N GLY A 142 21.07 -10.79 -0.68
CA GLY A 142 22.16 -11.23 -1.57
C GLY A 142 21.72 -11.43 -3.03
N VAL A 143 20.68 -10.73 -3.49
CA VAL A 143 20.10 -10.87 -4.83
C VAL A 143 20.45 -9.65 -5.67
N LYS A 144 20.77 -9.86 -6.96
CA LYS A 144 20.98 -8.76 -7.90
C LYS A 144 19.68 -7.97 -8.10
N ALA A 145 19.75 -6.65 -8.07
CA ALA A 145 18.62 -5.77 -8.40
C ALA A 145 19.00 -4.75 -9.48
N VAL A 146 18.13 -4.62 -10.47
CA VAL A 146 18.18 -3.59 -11.51
C VAL A 146 17.01 -2.63 -11.28
N VAL A 147 17.28 -1.34 -11.36
CA VAL A 147 16.26 -0.29 -11.20
C VAL A 147 16.29 0.62 -12.40
N VAL A 148 15.20 0.67 -13.16
CA VAL A 148 15.05 1.58 -14.29
C VAL A 148 14.36 2.86 -13.81
N MET A 149 14.94 4.00 -14.17
CA MET A 149 14.46 5.33 -13.82
C MET A 149 14.41 6.22 -15.04
N PRO A 150 13.48 7.18 -15.12
CA PRO A 150 13.54 8.22 -16.15
C PRO A 150 14.87 8.99 -16.13
N THR A 151 15.34 9.43 -17.30
CA THR A 151 16.55 10.26 -17.44
C THR A 151 16.46 11.57 -16.66
N THR A 152 15.24 12.07 -16.47
CA THR A 152 14.93 13.29 -15.68
C THR A 152 15.03 13.10 -14.17
N THR A 153 15.32 11.88 -13.68
CA THR A 153 15.42 11.60 -12.25
C THR A 153 16.57 12.37 -11.59
N PRO A 154 16.32 13.09 -10.48
CA PRO A 154 17.36 13.82 -9.77
C PRO A 154 18.53 12.90 -9.37
N LEU A 155 19.77 13.34 -9.61
CA LEU A 155 21.00 12.57 -9.33
C LEU A 155 21.06 12.08 -7.87
N MET A 156 20.53 12.83 -6.92
CA MET A 156 20.48 12.42 -5.53
C MET A 156 19.68 11.12 -5.34
N LYS A 157 18.54 10.95 -6.03
CA LYS A 157 17.73 9.73 -5.98
C LYS A 157 18.44 8.55 -6.65
N VAL A 158 19.08 8.82 -7.80
CA VAL A 158 19.91 7.82 -8.51
C VAL A 158 21.04 7.32 -7.64
N ASN A 159 21.84 8.24 -7.07
CA ASN A 159 22.99 7.91 -6.24
C ASN A 159 22.59 7.17 -4.97
N ARG A 160 21.48 7.57 -4.34
CA ARG A 160 20.95 6.90 -3.16
C ARG A 160 20.53 5.46 -3.46
N THR A 161 19.88 5.21 -4.59
CA THR A 161 19.51 3.85 -5.01
C THR A 161 20.76 3.00 -5.30
N LYS A 162 21.77 3.56 -6.00
CA LYS A 162 23.08 2.91 -6.23
C LYS A 162 23.79 2.59 -4.91
N SER A 163 23.73 3.47 -3.91
CA SER A 163 24.38 3.24 -2.60
C SER A 163 23.77 2.06 -1.84
N TYR A 164 22.55 1.68 -2.16
CA TYR A 164 21.93 0.46 -1.66
C TYR A 164 22.31 -0.81 -2.43
N GLY A 165 23.15 -0.70 -3.46
CA GLY A 165 23.72 -1.83 -4.19
C GLY A 165 23.01 -2.21 -5.49
N ALA A 166 21.98 -1.48 -5.92
CA ALA A 166 21.31 -1.75 -7.19
C ALA A 166 22.06 -1.17 -8.39
N GLU A 167 21.99 -1.87 -9.51
CA GLU A 167 22.32 -1.34 -10.84
C GLU A 167 21.17 -0.38 -11.24
N VAL A 168 21.52 0.85 -11.63
CA VAL A 168 20.53 1.85 -12.06
C VAL A 168 20.72 2.13 -13.55
N ILE A 169 19.66 1.93 -14.31
CA ILE A 169 19.54 2.24 -15.73
C ILE A 169 18.66 3.48 -15.87
N LEU A 170 19.14 4.47 -16.61
CA LEU A 170 18.37 5.68 -16.92
C LEU A 170 17.85 5.54 -18.35
N GLU A 171 16.52 5.49 -18.50
CA GLU A 171 15.87 5.29 -19.79
C GLU A 171 14.50 5.97 -19.83
N GLY A 172 14.22 6.63 -20.96
CA GLY A 172 13.00 7.39 -21.18
C GLY A 172 12.96 8.70 -20.40
N ASP A 173 12.02 9.56 -20.73
CA ASP A 173 11.86 10.87 -20.11
C ASP A 173 10.77 10.87 -19.02
N VAL A 174 9.85 9.89 -19.10
CA VAL A 174 8.72 9.72 -18.18
C VAL A 174 8.69 8.31 -17.58
N PHE A 175 7.93 8.16 -16.50
CA PHE A 175 7.82 6.89 -15.77
C PHE A 175 7.34 5.72 -16.66
N ASP A 176 6.37 5.96 -17.55
CA ASP A 176 5.79 4.91 -18.39
C ASP A 176 6.82 4.31 -19.36
N GLU A 177 7.72 5.14 -19.92
CA GLU A 177 8.81 4.71 -20.77
C GLU A 177 9.84 3.88 -20.01
N ALA A 178 10.26 4.35 -18.83
CA ALA A 178 11.16 3.60 -17.97
C ALA A 178 10.55 2.25 -17.55
N CYS A 179 9.24 2.22 -17.29
CA CYS A 179 8.49 1.01 -16.92
C CYS A 179 8.45 0.02 -18.10
N ALA A 180 8.15 0.49 -19.32
CA ALA A 180 8.14 -0.34 -20.51
C ALA A 180 9.55 -0.95 -20.78
N HIS A 181 10.61 -0.16 -20.60
CA HIS A 181 11.97 -0.65 -20.71
C HIS A 181 12.31 -1.70 -19.64
N ALA A 182 11.86 -1.50 -18.39
CA ALA A 182 12.06 -2.48 -17.34
C ALA A 182 11.37 -3.82 -17.64
N TYR A 183 10.16 -3.81 -18.18
CA TYR A 183 9.48 -5.04 -18.61
C TYR A 183 10.24 -5.74 -19.75
N LYS A 184 10.73 -4.99 -20.72
CA LYS A 184 11.55 -5.54 -21.81
C LYS A 184 12.81 -6.23 -21.27
N LEU A 185 13.54 -5.59 -20.36
CA LEU A 185 14.72 -6.19 -19.73
C LEU A 185 14.37 -7.40 -18.86
N ALA A 186 13.21 -7.37 -18.18
CA ALA A 186 12.73 -8.51 -17.42
C ALA A 186 12.54 -9.75 -18.31
N GLU A 187 11.94 -9.57 -19.48
CA GLU A 187 11.73 -10.64 -20.46
C GLU A 187 13.07 -11.13 -21.07
N GLU A 188 13.94 -10.21 -21.50
CA GLU A 188 15.22 -10.53 -22.13
C GLU A 188 16.20 -11.28 -21.21
N HIS A 189 16.22 -10.92 -19.93
CA HIS A 189 17.17 -11.47 -18.95
C HIS A 189 16.55 -12.45 -17.95
N GLY A 190 15.22 -12.60 -17.99
CA GLY A 190 14.47 -13.43 -17.05
C GLY A 190 14.45 -12.87 -15.62
N TYR A 191 14.61 -11.54 -15.45
CA TYR A 191 14.48 -10.90 -14.14
C TYR A 191 13.04 -11.00 -13.61
N THR A 192 12.89 -11.17 -12.31
CA THR A 192 11.58 -11.03 -11.68
C THR A 192 11.24 -9.55 -11.51
N PHE A 193 10.12 -9.11 -12.09
CA PHE A 193 9.65 -7.74 -11.93
C PHE A 193 8.98 -7.57 -10.57
N VAL A 194 9.52 -6.67 -9.74
CA VAL A 194 8.95 -6.32 -8.43
C VAL A 194 8.09 -5.07 -8.60
N HIS A 195 6.77 -5.28 -8.66
CA HIS A 195 5.80 -4.20 -8.88
C HIS A 195 5.71 -3.25 -7.66
N PRO A 196 5.63 -1.92 -7.85
CA PRO A 196 5.62 -0.96 -6.74
C PRO A 196 4.40 -1.05 -5.81
N PHE A 197 3.32 -1.71 -6.23
CA PHE A 197 2.09 -1.88 -5.45
C PHE A 197 1.20 -3.04 -5.89
N ASP A 198 0.98 -3.29 -7.19
CA ASP A 198 0.01 -4.27 -7.70
C ASP A 198 0.54 -5.71 -7.68
N ASP A 199 0.89 -6.16 -6.47
CA ASP A 199 1.43 -7.48 -6.16
C ASP A 199 0.99 -7.85 -4.75
N LEU A 200 0.39 -9.03 -4.57
CA LEU A 200 -0.18 -9.45 -3.28
C LEU A 200 0.90 -9.77 -2.25
N ASP A 201 2.06 -10.30 -2.66
CA ASP A 201 3.17 -10.50 -1.73
C ASP A 201 3.74 -9.16 -1.25
N VAL A 202 3.87 -8.19 -2.18
CA VAL A 202 4.24 -6.83 -1.78
C VAL A 202 3.23 -6.24 -0.82
N ALA A 203 1.93 -6.39 -1.08
CA ALA A 203 0.87 -5.93 -0.18
C ALA A 203 0.92 -6.64 1.18
N THR A 204 1.18 -7.95 1.21
CA THR A 204 1.36 -8.74 2.45
C THR A 204 2.48 -8.15 3.30
N GLY A 205 3.65 -7.92 2.73
CA GLY A 205 4.76 -7.30 3.45
C GLY A 205 4.42 -5.92 4.00
N GLN A 206 3.66 -5.08 3.26
CA GLN A 206 3.19 -3.79 3.74
C GLN A 206 2.18 -3.92 4.88
N GLY A 207 1.37 -4.98 4.88
CA GLY A 207 0.39 -5.29 5.92
C GLY A 207 0.99 -5.52 7.30
N THR A 208 2.28 -5.87 7.40
CA THR A 208 2.99 -6.03 8.68
C THR A 208 2.93 -4.78 9.55
N ILE A 209 2.68 -3.61 8.96
CA ILE A 209 2.44 -2.36 9.68
C ILE A 209 1.19 -2.47 10.57
N ALA A 210 0.12 -3.10 10.09
CA ALA A 210 -1.09 -3.31 10.88
C ALA A 210 -0.84 -4.27 12.04
N MET A 211 0.00 -5.30 11.87
CA MET A 211 0.41 -6.19 12.95
C MET A 211 1.08 -5.42 14.09
N GLU A 212 2.01 -4.53 13.76
CA GLU A 212 2.71 -3.69 14.74
C GLU A 212 1.75 -2.69 15.42
N ILE A 213 0.84 -2.05 14.65
CA ILE A 213 -0.15 -1.11 15.18
C ILE A 213 -1.06 -1.81 16.19
N ILE A 214 -1.65 -2.95 15.82
CA ILE A 214 -2.63 -3.66 16.65
C ILE A 214 -1.96 -4.27 17.88
N LYS A 215 -0.71 -4.74 17.76
CA LYS A 215 0.07 -5.23 18.90
C LYS A 215 0.36 -4.13 19.91
N GLU A 216 0.67 -2.92 19.45
CA GLU A 216 0.99 -1.78 20.33
C GLU A 216 -0.25 -1.05 20.84
N LEU A 217 -1.33 -1.01 20.05
CA LEU A 217 -2.62 -0.40 20.38
C LEU A 217 -3.78 -1.36 20.07
N PRO A 218 -4.01 -2.39 20.92
CA PRO A 218 -5.07 -3.39 20.69
C PRO A 218 -6.48 -2.81 20.64
N THR A 219 -6.65 -1.60 21.17
CA THR A 219 -7.93 -0.86 21.25
C THR A 219 -8.10 0.16 20.15
N VAL A 220 -7.35 0.05 19.04
CA VAL A 220 -7.48 0.94 17.90
C VAL A 220 -8.87 0.81 17.26
N ASP A 221 -9.55 1.93 17.05
CA ASP A 221 -10.87 1.97 16.39
C ASP A 221 -10.75 2.27 14.89
N TYR A 222 -9.81 3.14 14.53
CA TYR A 222 -9.64 3.61 13.15
C TYR A 222 -8.17 3.57 12.74
N ILE A 223 -7.91 3.13 11.51
CA ILE A 223 -6.59 3.25 10.88
C ILE A 223 -6.74 4.07 9.59
N LEU A 224 -6.12 5.25 9.54
CA LEU A 224 -6.07 6.09 8.36
C LEU A 224 -4.84 5.73 7.54
N VAL A 225 -5.04 5.37 6.28
CA VAL A 225 -3.98 4.85 5.40
C VAL A 225 -3.89 5.69 4.14
N PRO A 226 -2.72 6.29 3.81
CA PRO A 226 -2.55 6.97 2.54
C PRO A 226 -2.60 5.98 1.38
N ILE A 227 -3.30 6.35 0.31
CA ILE A 227 -3.46 5.54 -0.88
C ILE A 227 -2.78 6.23 -2.07
N GLY A 228 -1.91 5.49 -2.76
CA GLY A 228 -1.50 5.73 -4.13
C GLY A 228 -2.04 4.59 -5.00
N GLY A 229 -1.22 3.63 -5.39
CA GLY A 229 -1.65 2.44 -6.14
C GLY A 229 -2.44 1.39 -5.34
N GLY A 230 -2.50 1.49 -4.01
CA GLY A 230 -3.32 0.64 -3.15
C GLY A 230 -2.56 -0.41 -2.32
N GLY A 231 -1.28 -0.72 -2.60
CA GLY A 231 -0.56 -1.84 -1.96
C GLY A 231 -0.49 -1.75 -0.43
N LEU A 232 -0.18 -0.57 0.12
CA LEU A 232 -0.18 -0.35 1.56
C LEU A 232 -1.59 -0.55 2.15
N CYS A 233 -2.58 0.09 1.53
CA CYS A 233 -3.95 0.05 2.01
C CYS A 233 -4.53 -1.36 1.96
N THR A 234 -4.27 -2.12 0.92
CA THR A 234 -4.67 -3.53 0.79
C THR A 234 -4.09 -4.36 1.93
N GLY A 235 -2.77 -4.31 2.14
CA GLY A 235 -2.13 -5.10 3.19
C GLY A 235 -2.63 -4.73 4.59
N VAL A 236 -2.64 -3.42 4.91
CA VAL A 236 -3.09 -2.93 6.23
C VAL A 236 -4.55 -3.23 6.48
N SER A 237 -5.43 -2.98 5.50
CA SER A 237 -6.87 -3.18 5.67
C SER A 237 -7.23 -4.66 5.81
N THR A 238 -6.64 -5.51 4.97
CA THR A 238 -6.90 -6.94 5.01
C THR A 238 -6.47 -7.54 6.35
N LEU A 239 -5.23 -7.29 6.80
CA LEU A 239 -4.77 -7.80 8.08
C LEU A 239 -5.58 -7.25 9.25
N ALA A 240 -5.89 -5.96 9.25
CA ALA A 240 -6.71 -5.36 10.30
C ALA A 240 -8.10 -6.02 10.39
N LYS A 241 -8.74 -6.32 9.26
CA LYS A 241 -10.04 -6.99 9.21
C LYS A 241 -9.97 -8.47 9.62
N LEU A 242 -8.88 -9.17 9.29
CA LEU A 242 -8.64 -10.55 9.74
C LEU A 242 -8.47 -10.61 11.28
N LEU A 243 -7.75 -9.67 11.87
CA LEU A 243 -7.51 -9.64 13.32
C LEU A 243 -8.70 -9.08 14.10
N ASN A 244 -9.34 -8.04 13.60
CA ASN A 244 -10.49 -7.42 14.23
C ASN A 244 -11.37 -6.70 13.20
N PRO A 245 -12.48 -7.31 12.75
CA PRO A 245 -13.35 -6.73 11.72
C PRO A 245 -14.05 -5.44 12.16
N LYS A 246 -14.02 -5.08 13.44
CA LYS A 246 -14.59 -3.83 13.96
C LYS A 246 -13.70 -2.62 13.67
N ILE A 247 -12.40 -2.82 13.45
CA ILE A 247 -11.49 -1.73 13.08
C ILE A 247 -11.96 -1.13 11.75
N LYS A 248 -12.11 0.19 11.73
CA LYS A 248 -12.49 0.92 10.53
C LYS A 248 -11.25 1.44 9.81
N ILE A 249 -11.17 1.17 8.52
CA ILE A 249 -10.08 1.65 7.67
C ILE A 249 -10.59 2.85 6.86
N ILE A 250 -9.81 3.91 6.89
CA ILE A 250 -10.09 5.13 6.12
C ILE A 250 -8.95 5.34 5.14
N GLY A 251 -9.23 5.21 3.85
CA GLY A 251 -8.30 5.56 2.79
C GLY A 251 -8.17 7.08 2.66
N VAL A 252 -6.96 7.57 2.47
CA VAL A 252 -6.67 9.00 2.33
C VAL A 252 -5.92 9.25 1.04
N GLU A 253 -6.47 10.08 0.17
CA GLU A 253 -5.84 10.49 -1.09
C GLU A 253 -5.80 12.01 -1.19
N PRO A 254 -4.80 12.60 -1.87
CA PRO A 254 -4.86 13.99 -2.27
C PRO A 254 -5.99 14.22 -3.28
N ALA A 255 -6.69 15.34 -3.20
CA ALA A 255 -7.77 15.67 -4.14
C ALA A 255 -7.33 15.66 -5.61
N GLY A 256 -6.07 16.02 -5.88
CA GLY A 256 -5.48 15.98 -7.22
C GLY A 256 -4.87 14.63 -7.64
N ALA A 257 -5.06 13.57 -6.84
CA ALA A 257 -4.57 12.21 -7.15
C ALA A 257 -5.47 11.15 -6.48
N ASN A 258 -6.78 11.24 -6.69
CA ASN A 258 -7.81 10.44 -6.04
C ASN A 258 -8.31 9.26 -6.89
N CYS A 259 -7.39 8.56 -7.55
CA CYS A 259 -7.75 7.50 -8.49
C CYS A 259 -8.49 6.33 -7.82
N MET A 260 -8.20 6.00 -6.57
CA MET A 260 -8.90 4.94 -5.84
C MET A 260 -10.33 5.37 -5.47
N GLN A 261 -10.52 6.60 -4.99
CA GLN A 261 -11.85 7.14 -4.67
C GLN A 261 -12.75 7.13 -5.92
N GLU A 262 -12.23 7.58 -7.06
CA GLU A 262 -12.96 7.54 -8.32
C GLU A 262 -13.28 6.12 -8.76
N SER A 263 -12.34 5.20 -8.58
CA SER A 263 -12.55 3.78 -8.89
C SER A 263 -13.64 3.16 -8.01
N LEU A 264 -13.62 3.42 -6.71
CA LEU A 264 -14.64 2.96 -5.76
C LEU A 264 -16.02 3.54 -6.10
N ARG A 265 -16.09 4.81 -6.48
CA ARG A 265 -17.34 5.46 -6.89
C ARG A 265 -17.94 4.83 -8.15
N GLN A 266 -17.09 4.39 -9.08
CA GLN A 266 -17.54 3.78 -10.34
C GLN A 266 -17.68 2.25 -10.25
N GLY A 267 -17.22 1.63 -9.16
CA GLY A 267 -17.22 0.17 -8.98
C GLY A 267 -16.23 -0.59 -9.86
N GLN A 268 -15.28 0.11 -10.48
CA GLN A 268 -14.23 -0.45 -11.35
C GLN A 268 -12.97 0.41 -11.33
N VAL A 269 -11.83 -0.19 -11.65
CA VAL A 269 -10.56 0.52 -11.74
C VAL A 269 -10.58 1.52 -12.89
N VAL A 270 -10.31 2.80 -12.58
CA VAL A 270 -10.25 3.88 -13.55
C VAL A 270 -8.91 4.60 -13.52
N SER A 271 -8.54 5.21 -14.63
CA SER A 271 -7.35 6.06 -14.74
C SER A 271 -7.74 7.53 -14.73
N LEU A 272 -7.05 8.33 -13.92
CA LEU A 272 -7.16 9.79 -13.98
C LEU A 272 -6.46 10.32 -15.24
N PRO A 273 -6.98 11.36 -15.88
CA PRO A 273 -6.32 11.98 -17.03
C PRO A 273 -5.00 12.64 -16.64
N GLU A 274 -4.96 13.23 -15.45
CA GLU A 274 -3.79 13.91 -14.90
C GLU A 274 -3.71 13.75 -13.38
N VAL A 275 -2.54 14.02 -12.82
CA VAL A 275 -2.27 14.00 -11.38
C VAL A 275 -1.52 15.26 -11.01
N SER A 276 -1.99 15.97 -9.98
CA SER A 276 -1.37 17.18 -9.45
C SER A 276 -1.40 17.17 -7.92
N THR A 277 -0.24 16.91 -7.31
CA THR A 277 -0.09 16.90 -5.85
C THR A 277 1.36 17.06 -5.43
N ILE A 278 1.60 17.67 -4.27
CA ILE A 278 2.92 17.69 -3.60
C ILE A 278 3.24 16.36 -2.89
N ALA A 279 2.23 15.50 -2.68
CA ALA A 279 2.39 14.20 -2.05
C ALA A 279 2.84 13.16 -3.11
N ASP A 280 4.09 13.25 -3.58
CA ASP A 280 4.65 12.46 -4.67
C ASP A 280 4.53 10.95 -4.46
N GLY A 281 4.60 10.48 -3.21
CA GLY A 281 4.44 9.06 -2.86
C GLY A 281 3.05 8.47 -3.12
N THR A 282 2.03 9.32 -3.31
CA THR A 282 0.65 8.95 -3.63
C THR A 282 0.19 9.43 -5.01
N ALA A 283 1.08 10.05 -5.79
CA ALA A 283 0.80 10.59 -7.12
C ALA A 283 0.68 9.48 -8.17
N VAL A 284 -0.43 8.74 -8.14
CA VAL A 284 -0.68 7.60 -9.02
C VAL A 284 -1.93 7.87 -9.86
N LYS A 285 -1.84 7.63 -11.17
CA LYS A 285 -2.97 7.83 -12.11
C LYS A 285 -3.99 6.69 -12.07
N ARG A 286 -3.55 5.47 -11.79
CA ARG A 286 -4.38 4.26 -11.85
C ARG A 286 -4.05 3.33 -10.68
N PRO A 287 -5.05 2.86 -9.91
CA PRO A 287 -4.82 1.89 -8.86
C PRO A 287 -4.51 0.50 -9.41
N GLY A 288 -3.97 -0.37 -8.54
CA GLY A 288 -3.74 -1.77 -8.86
C GLY A 288 -5.03 -2.54 -9.08
N GLU A 289 -5.07 -3.33 -10.14
CA GLU A 289 -6.22 -4.19 -10.50
C GLU A 289 -6.42 -5.30 -9.48
N LYS A 290 -5.33 -5.97 -9.09
CA LYS A 290 -5.33 -7.06 -8.09
C LYS A 290 -5.74 -6.58 -6.69
N LEU A 291 -5.51 -5.30 -6.40
CA LEU A 291 -5.70 -4.71 -5.08
C LEU A 291 -7.10 -4.12 -4.88
N PHE A 292 -7.72 -3.69 -5.97
CA PHE A 292 -9.01 -3.00 -5.94
C PHE A 292 -10.12 -3.79 -5.20
N PRO A 293 -10.32 -5.11 -5.43
CA PRO A 293 -11.35 -5.86 -4.72
C PRO A 293 -11.18 -5.87 -3.20
N TYR A 294 -9.94 -5.92 -2.70
CA TYR A 294 -9.64 -5.87 -1.27
C TYR A 294 -9.96 -4.51 -0.65
N ILE A 295 -9.62 -3.43 -1.36
CA ILE A 295 -9.92 -2.08 -0.89
C ILE A 295 -11.42 -1.83 -0.92
N GLN A 296 -12.11 -2.25 -1.98
CA GLN A 296 -13.57 -2.15 -2.07
C GLN A 296 -14.30 -2.88 -0.92
N ALA A 297 -13.73 -3.98 -0.45
CA ALA A 297 -14.33 -4.77 0.63
C ALA A 297 -14.03 -4.20 2.04
N ASN A 298 -12.85 -3.59 2.24
CA ASN A 298 -12.32 -3.33 3.58
C ASN A 298 -12.28 -1.85 3.98
N VAL A 299 -12.43 -0.89 3.03
CA VAL A 299 -12.17 0.55 3.22
C VAL A 299 -13.44 1.39 3.04
#